data_d74f84bba020fea7940d89fef494fcdb
#
_entry.id   d74f84bba020fea7940d89fef494fcdb
#
_cell.length_a   1.000
_cell.length_b   1.000
_cell.length_c   1.000
_cell.angle_alpha   90.00
_cell.angle_beta   90.00
_cell.angle_gamma   90.00
#
_symmetry.space_group_name_H-M   'P 1'
#
loop_
_entity.id
_entity.type
_entity.pdbx_description
1 polymer ?
#
loop_
_entity_poly.entity_id
_entity_poly.type
_entity_poly.pdbx_seq_one_letter_code
_entity_poly.pdbx_strand_id
1 'polypeptide(L)'
;MHISEIKNDKIELKVPKFKCDDCLTKRDITPYPNRNGFFMIVAGTMGSGKTSFLISSLTSTKVWRKVWDNVYLVMPPTSRASLKKNPFKHLKSDHIHDDLTYNVLGEIDEEIDGRDSDSDGEKENNLLIIDDQTQALKNNAIQSLLRHMVLNSRHKRLSVIILTQYLNAIPLALRKNASDVVLCNQPRNKKELDSIIEEYIGLDKAKGMEILRYCFKKKYDKLIMNLTHHDGPQYYRNFNKLVFSEDEEK
;
A
#
# COMPACT_ATOMS: atom_id res chain seq x y z
N MET A 1 4.21 30.66 20.68
CA MET A 1 5.38 30.80 19.75
C MET A 1 4.83 31.38 18.47
N HIS A 2 5.36 32.50 17.98
CA HIS A 2 4.93 33.14 16.71
C HIS A 2 6.00 32.83 15.66
N ILE A 3 5.61 32.21 14.54
CA ILE A 3 6.50 31.90 13.43
C ILE A 3 6.14 32.86 12.30
N SER A 4 7.16 33.57 11.75
CA SER A 4 6.99 34.42 10.57
C SER A 4 8.04 34.06 9.53
N GLU A 5 7.70 34.23 8.26
CA GLU A 5 8.62 34.00 7.14
C GLU A 5 9.12 35.31 6.56
N ILE A 6 10.39 35.35 6.21
CA ILE A 6 10.97 36.42 5.39
C ILE A 6 11.18 35.84 3.99
N LYS A 7 10.41 36.32 3.03
CA LYS A 7 10.45 35.87 1.65
C LYS A 7 11.83 36.14 1.01
N ASN A 8 12.42 35.12 0.41
CA ASN A 8 13.66 35.24 -0.33
C ASN A 8 13.40 35.06 -1.83
N ASP A 9 13.23 36.15 -2.54
CA ASP A 9 12.97 36.17 -4.00
C ASP A 9 14.24 36.05 -4.86
N LYS A 10 15.42 35.85 -4.24
CA LYS A 10 16.71 35.76 -4.94
C LYS A 10 17.07 34.39 -5.46
N ILE A 11 16.41 33.33 -4.91
CA ILE A 11 16.72 31.95 -5.27
C ILE A 11 15.46 31.26 -5.77
N GLU A 12 15.44 30.92 -7.04
CA GLU A 12 14.42 30.10 -7.66
C GLU A 12 15.07 28.82 -8.22
N LEU A 13 14.63 27.65 -7.72
CA LEU A 13 15.11 26.36 -8.20
C LEU A 13 14.05 25.72 -9.10
N LYS A 14 14.44 25.40 -10.32
CA LYS A 14 13.59 24.60 -11.22
C LYS A 14 13.69 23.13 -10.82
N VAL A 15 12.58 22.57 -10.37
CA VAL A 15 12.50 21.14 -10.05
C VAL A 15 12.33 20.35 -11.37
N PRO A 16 13.26 19.45 -11.71
CA PRO A 16 13.11 18.61 -12.90
C PRO A 16 11.97 17.61 -12.70
N LYS A 17 11.22 17.35 -13.79
CA LYS A 17 10.24 16.26 -13.82
C LYS A 17 10.95 14.95 -14.14
N PHE A 18 10.66 13.90 -13.41
CA PHE A 18 11.17 12.56 -13.67
C PHE A 18 10.12 11.73 -14.40
N LYS A 19 10.53 10.85 -15.32
CA LYS A 19 9.62 9.91 -16.02
C LYS A 19 8.88 8.96 -15.07
N CYS A 20 9.43 8.73 -13.87
CA CYS A 20 8.82 7.89 -12.84
C CYS A 20 7.72 8.57 -12.01
N ASP A 21 7.41 9.86 -12.26
CA ASP A 21 6.39 10.62 -11.52
C ASP A 21 4.98 10.51 -12.15
N ASP A 22 4.81 9.62 -13.12
CA ASP A 22 3.53 9.44 -13.81
C ASP A 22 2.49 8.75 -12.93
N CYS A 23 1.23 9.11 -13.17
CA CYS A 23 0.10 8.45 -12.55
C CYS A 23 -0.18 7.09 -13.21
N LEU A 24 -0.64 6.12 -12.42
CA LEU A 24 -1.08 4.81 -12.89
C LEU A 24 -2.30 4.90 -13.82
N THR A 25 -3.16 5.88 -13.59
CA THR A 25 -4.34 6.12 -14.41
C THR A 25 -4.70 7.60 -14.43
N LYS A 26 -5.29 8.06 -15.54
CA LYS A 26 -5.80 9.43 -15.69
C LYS A 26 -7.09 9.69 -14.89
N ARG A 27 -7.67 8.65 -14.28
CA ARG A 27 -8.90 8.75 -13.48
C ARG A 27 -8.56 9.20 -12.07
N ASP A 28 -9.46 9.96 -11.44
CA ASP A 28 -9.43 10.10 -9.98
C ASP A 28 -9.92 8.80 -9.35
N ILE A 29 -9.04 8.14 -8.62
CA ILE A 29 -9.31 6.90 -7.91
C ILE A 29 -9.18 7.04 -6.39
N THR A 30 -9.18 8.27 -5.89
CA THR A 30 -9.13 8.55 -4.45
C THR A 30 -10.21 7.75 -3.69
N PRO A 31 -9.88 7.06 -2.58
CA PRO A 31 -8.64 7.11 -1.79
C PRO A 31 -7.55 6.09 -2.17
N TYR A 32 -7.63 5.47 -3.32
CA TYR A 32 -6.61 4.53 -3.77
C TYR A 32 -5.37 5.28 -4.28
N PRO A 33 -4.16 4.75 -4.07
CA PRO A 33 -2.95 5.33 -4.66
C PRO A 33 -3.04 5.31 -6.19
N ASN A 34 -2.75 6.46 -6.78
CA ASN A 34 -2.68 6.65 -8.24
C ASN A 34 -1.26 6.92 -8.76
N ARG A 35 -0.30 7.02 -7.87
CA ARG A 35 1.09 7.16 -8.25
C ARG A 35 1.73 5.81 -8.54
N ASN A 36 2.68 5.79 -9.45
CA ASN A 36 3.47 4.61 -9.73
C ASN A 36 4.43 4.29 -8.57
N GLY A 37 4.69 3.00 -8.35
CA GLY A 37 5.62 2.57 -7.31
C GLY A 37 5.14 2.83 -5.88
N PHE A 38 3.86 2.65 -5.59
CA PHE A 38 3.35 2.71 -4.22
C PHE A 38 3.63 1.42 -3.44
N PHE A 39 3.71 1.54 -2.13
CA PHE A 39 3.72 0.40 -1.22
C PHE A 39 2.53 0.46 -0.27
N MET A 40 1.58 -0.49 -0.43
CA MET A 40 0.36 -0.57 0.36
C MET A 40 0.38 -1.78 1.30
N ILE A 41 -0.01 -1.55 2.54
CA ILE A 41 -0.24 -2.61 3.52
C ILE A 41 -1.74 -2.74 3.80
N VAL A 42 -2.28 -3.94 3.67
CA VAL A 42 -3.68 -4.25 4.00
C VAL A 42 -3.70 -5.20 5.19
N ALA A 43 -4.04 -4.68 6.36
CA ALA A 43 -4.02 -5.44 7.61
C ALA A 43 -5.42 -5.72 8.15
N GLY A 44 -5.59 -6.89 8.76
CA GLY A 44 -6.84 -7.26 9.43
C GLY A 44 -6.95 -8.77 9.65
N THR A 45 -7.73 -9.16 10.63
CA THR A 45 -7.91 -10.57 11.03
C THR A 45 -8.49 -11.42 9.90
N MET A 46 -8.46 -12.74 10.08
CA MET A 46 -9.13 -13.68 9.17
C MET A 46 -10.61 -13.29 9.03
N GLY A 47 -11.13 -13.32 7.80
CA GLY A 47 -12.53 -12.97 7.50
C GLY A 47 -12.87 -11.47 7.60
N SER A 48 -11.89 -10.57 7.79
CA SER A 48 -12.10 -9.11 7.79
C SER A 48 -12.32 -8.50 6.40
N GLY A 49 -12.12 -9.28 5.33
CA GLY A 49 -12.37 -8.85 3.95
C GLY A 49 -11.16 -8.26 3.22
N LYS A 50 -9.92 -8.51 3.67
CA LYS A 50 -8.67 -8.07 2.99
C LYS A 50 -8.61 -8.49 1.52
N THR A 51 -8.65 -9.79 1.28
CA THR A 51 -8.55 -10.37 -0.07
C THR A 51 -9.73 -9.95 -0.95
N SER A 52 -10.94 -9.83 -0.37
CA SER A 52 -12.12 -9.32 -1.08
C SER A 52 -11.94 -7.85 -1.48
N PHE A 53 -11.35 -7.02 -0.61
CA PHE A 53 -11.02 -5.63 -0.91
C PHE A 53 -10.04 -5.55 -2.08
N LEU A 54 -8.93 -6.30 -2.03
CA LEU A 54 -7.95 -6.36 -3.11
C LEU A 54 -8.57 -6.78 -4.45
N ILE A 55 -9.30 -7.91 -4.47
CA ILE A 55 -9.93 -8.43 -5.68
C ILE A 55 -10.93 -7.43 -6.27
N SER A 56 -11.75 -6.81 -5.42
CA SER A 56 -12.70 -5.79 -5.86
C SER A 56 -11.98 -4.58 -6.47
N SER A 57 -10.85 -4.18 -5.91
CA SER A 57 -10.05 -3.07 -6.43
C SER A 57 -9.43 -3.39 -7.79
N LEU A 58 -8.86 -4.59 -7.95
CA LEU A 58 -8.22 -5.04 -9.19
C LEU A 58 -9.23 -5.28 -10.33
N THR A 59 -10.47 -5.64 -10.01
CA THR A 59 -11.50 -5.94 -11.00
C THR A 59 -12.41 -4.75 -11.34
N SER A 60 -12.39 -3.70 -10.51
CA SER A 60 -13.21 -2.51 -10.69
C SER A 60 -12.71 -1.62 -11.82
N THR A 61 -13.59 -1.28 -12.77
CA THR A 61 -13.33 -0.29 -13.81
C THR A 61 -13.10 1.12 -13.26
N LYS A 62 -13.56 1.37 -12.04
CA LYS A 62 -13.42 2.66 -11.34
C LYS A 62 -12.10 2.77 -10.55
N VAL A 63 -11.34 1.69 -10.42
CA VAL A 63 -10.09 1.63 -9.66
C VAL A 63 -8.98 1.09 -10.56
N TRP A 64 -8.55 -0.15 -10.41
CA TRP A 64 -7.33 -0.69 -10.99
C TRP A 64 -7.52 -1.70 -12.12
N ARG A 65 -8.74 -1.87 -12.65
CA ARG A 65 -8.94 -2.80 -13.78
C ARG A 65 -8.10 -2.36 -14.99
N LYS A 66 -7.26 -3.28 -15.48
CA LYS A 66 -6.37 -3.06 -16.63
C LYS A 66 -5.38 -1.90 -16.45
N VAL A 67 -4.91 -1.71 -15.23
CA VAL A 67 -3.87 -0.72 -14.90
C VAL A 67 -2.48 -1.34 -14.95
N TRP A 68 -2.39 -2.63 -14.65
CA TRP A 68 -1.14 -3.36 -14.53
C TRP A 68 -0.87 -4.17 -15.79
N ASP A 69 0.35 -4.06 -16.33
CA ASP A 69 0.83 -4.86 -17.45
C ASP A 69 1.28 -6.23 -16.94
N ASN A 70 1.96 -6.25 -15.78
CA ASN A 70 2.37 -7.47 -15.11
C ASN A 70 1.88 -7.50 -13.67
N VAL A 71 1.38 -8.66 -13.25
CA VAL A 71 0.97 -8.94 -11.88
C VAL A 71 1.67 -10.20 -11.40
N TYR A 72 2.47 -10.06 -10.35
CA TYR A 72 3.13 -11.16 -9.65
C TYR A 72 2.36 -11.45 -8.35
N LEU A 73 2.02 -12.70 -8.14
CA LEU A 73 1.22 -13.15 -7.01
C LEU A 73 1.99 -14.15 -6.16
N VAL A 74 2.26 -13.82 -4.91
CA VAL A 74 2.77 -14.75 -3.91
C VAL A 74 1.66 -15.03 -2.91
N MET A 75 1.02 -16.20 -3.02
CA MET A 75 -0.15 -16.57 -2.22
C MET A 75 -0.25 -18.09 -2.08
N PRO A 76 -0.45 -18.63 -0.86
CA PRO A 76 -0.61 -20.08 -0.65
C PRO A 76 -1.71 -20.68 -1.53
N PRO A 77 -1.53 -21.94 -2.03
CA PRO A 77 -2.50 -22.59 -2.91
C PRO A 77 -3.89 -22.71 -2.26
N THR A 78 -3.94 -22.96 -0.95
CA THR A 78 -5.19 -23.06 -0.18
C THR A 78 -5.98 -21.76 -0.18
N SER A 79 -5.28 -20.61 -0.06
CA SER A 79 -5.89 -19.29 -0.12
C SER A 79 -6.43 -19.01 -1.53
N ARG A 80 -5.66 -19.35 -2.58
CA ARG A 80 -6.12 -19.23 -3.99
C ARG A 80 -7.32 -20.11 -4.31
N ALA A 81 -7.33 -21.35 -3.84
CA ALA A 81 -8.42 -22.29 -4.07
C ALA A 81 -9.74 -21.86 -3.41
N SER A 82 -9.68 -21.06 -2.34
CA SER A 82 -10.84 -20.53 -1.64
C SER A 82 -11.59 -19.42 -2.42
N LEU A 83 -10.99 -18.88 -3.47
CA LEU A 83 -11.56 -17.77 -4.24
C LEU A 83 -12.64 -18.26 -5.20
N LYS A 84 -13.93 -17.98 -4.93
CA LYS A 84 -15.05 -18.34 -5.82
C LYS A 84 -14.91 -17.74 -7.23
N LYS A 85 -14.45 -16.48 -7.31
CA LYS A 85 -14.10 -15.79 -8.56
C LYS A 85 -12.63 -15.39 -8.45
N ASN A 86 -11.76 -16.23 -8.99
CA ASN A 86 -10.31 -15.98 -8.96
C ASN A 86 -9.91 -15.12 -10.15
N PRO A 87 -9.57 -13.83 -9.98
CA PRO A 87 -9.12 -12.95 -11.06
C PRO A 87 -7.72 -13.32 -11.58
N PHE A 88 -6.96 -14.09 -10.80
CA PHE A 88 -5.59 -14.47 -11.09
C PHE A 88 -5.45 -15.69 -12.01
N LYS A 89 -6.57 -16.28 -12.46
CA LYS A 89 -6.56 -17.46 -13.37
C LYS A 89 -5.88 -17.20 -14.73
N HIS A 90 -5.78 -15.93 -15.10
CA HIS A 90 -5.23 -15.52 -16.39
C HIS A 90 -3.77 -15.04 -16.29
N LEU A 91 -3.20 -15.05 -15.08
CA LEU A 91 -1.78 -14.75 -14.91
C LEU A 91 -0.95 -15.90 -15.51
N LYS A 92 0.24 -15.57 -16.00
CA LYS A 92 1.23 -16.55 -16.39
C LYS A 92 1.59 -17.43 -15.19
N SER A 93 1.93 -18.70 -15.44
CA SER A 93 2.27 -19.65 -14.37
C SER A 93 3.52 -19.25 -13.58
N ASP A 94 4.47 -18.63 -14.25
CA ASP A 94 5.72 -18.10 -13.70
C ASP A 94 5.53 -16.82 -12.87
N HIS A 95 4.37 -16.18 -12.97
CA HIS A 95 3.99 -15.05 -12.12
C HIS A 95 3.21 -15.46 -10.86
N ILE A 96 2.97 -16.76 -10.64
CA ILE A 96 2.22 -17.27 -9.48
C ILE A 96 3.12 -18.14 -8.64
N HIS A 97 3.39 -17.73 -7.41
CA HIS A 97 4.24 -18.44 -6.47
C HIS A 97 3.43 -18.79 -5.20
N ASP A 98 3.72 -19.96 -4.65
CA ASP A 98 3.04 -20.47 -3.46
C ASP A 98 3.63 -19.89 -2.18
N ASP A 99 4.95 -19.70 -2.16
CA ASP A 99 5.71 -19.28 -1.00
C ASP A 99 6.62 -18.08 -1.31
N LEU A 100 6.72 -17.17 -0.33
CA LEU A 100 7.65 -16.04 -0.40
C LEU A 100 9.06 -16.53 0.00
N THR A 101 9.93 -16.65 -0.99
CA THR A 101 11.33 -16.98 -0.76
C THR A 101 12.25 -15.90 -1.30
N TYR A 102 13.53 -15.92 -0.89
CA TYR A 102 14.52 -15.00 -1.42
C TYR A 102 14.68 -15.17 -2.95
N ASN A 103 14.70 -16.44 -3.43
CA ASN A 103 14.84 -16.73 -4.85
C ASN A 103 13.66 -16.22 -5.66
N VAL A 104 12.42 -16.45 -5.20
CA VAL A 104 11.20 -15.92 -5.85
C VAL A 104 11.25 -14.40 -5.97
N LEU A 105 11.63 -13.69 -4.89
CA LEU A 105 11.76 -12.23 -4.98
C LEU A 105 12.89 -11.80 -5.92
N GLY A 106 14.01 -12.54 -5.94
CA GLY A 106 15.13 -12.28 -6.85
C GLY A 106 14.72 -12.46 -8.31
N GLU A 107 14.06 -13.56 -8.64
CA GLU A 107 13.53 -13.85 -9.98
C GLU A 107 12.57 -12.75 -10.47
N ILE A 108 11.65 -12.33 -9.61
CA ILE A 108 10.71 -11.23 -9.92
C ILE A 108 11.47 -9.90 -10.13
N ASP A 109 12.44 -9.60 -9.28
CA ASP A 109 13.21 -8.36 -9.35
C ASP A 109 14.06 -8.30 -10.63
N GLU A 110 14.74 -9.40 -10.97
CA GLU A 110 15.52 -9.55 -12.20
C GLU A 110 14.64 -9.49 -13.45
N GLU A 111 13.46 -10.11 -13.44
CA GLU A 111 12.53 -10.06 -14.55
C GLU A 111 12.03 -8.64 -14.82
N ILE A 112 11.73 -7.88 -13.77
CA ILE A 112 11.30 -6.46 -13.89
C ILE A 112 12.45 -5.60 -14.43
N ASP A 113 13.69 -5.81 -13.95
CA ASP A 113 14.86 -5.06 -14.41
C ASP A 113 15.25 -5.43 -15.85
N GLY A 114 15.08 -6.69 -16.25
CA GLY A 114 15.37 -7.17 -17.61
C GLY A 114 14.40 -6.67 -18.68
N ARG A 115 13.24 -6.15 -18.26
CA ARG A 115 12.24 -5.54 -19.14
C ARG A 115 12.52 -4.04 -19.36
N ASP A 116 13.77 -3.68 -19.63
CA ASP A 116 14.09 -2.30 -19.96
C ASP A 116 13.37 -1.89 -21.25
N SER A 117 12.56 -0.86 -21.09
CA SER A 117 11.87 -0.04 -22.12
C SER A 117 11.60 -0.74 -23.45
N ASP A 118 10.32 -0.93 -23.76
CA ASP A 118 9.84 -1.11 -25.13
C ASP A 118 10.51 -0.12 -26.08
N SER A 119 10.53 -0.44 -27.38
CA SER A 119 11.05 0.41 -28.46
C SER A 119 10.54 1.85 -28.40
N ASP A 120 9.44 2.10 -27.72
CA ASP A 120 8.82 3.43 -27.51
C ASP A 120 9.21 4.10 -26.18
N GLY A 121 10.03 3.44 -25.34
CA GLY A 121 10.57 4.03 -24.09
C GLY A 121 9.59 4.13 -22.93
N GLU A 122 8.39 3.55 -23.01
CA GLU A 122 7.46 3.45 -21.89
C GLU A 122 7.74 2.16 -21.08
N LYS A 123 7.94 2.33 -19.77
CA LYS A 123 8.10 1.20 -18.84
C LYS A 123 6.74 0.63 -18.46
N GLU A 124 6.67 -0.70 -18.37
CA GLU A 124 5.47 -1.44 -17.94
C GLU A 124 5.13 -1.19 -16.45
N ASN A 125 3.85 -1.17 -16.13
CA ASN A 125 3.38 -1.08 -14.74
C ASN A 125 3.35 -2.47 -14.11
N ASN A 126 4.14 -2.67 -13.07
CA ASN A 126 4.27 -3.94 -12.38
C ASN A 126 3.58 -3.89 -11.01
N LEU A 127 2.92 -4.98 -10.62
CA LEU A 127 2.29 -5.15 -9.32
C LEU A 127 2.75 -6.46 -8.67
N LEU A 128 3.36 -6.36 -7.49
CA LEU A 128 3.64 -7.50 -6.63
C LEU A 128 2.61 -7.58 -5.50
N ILE A 129 1.91 -8.71 -5.42
CA ILE A 129 0.94 -9.02 -4.36
C ILE A 129 1.51 -10.13 -3.50
N ILE A 130 1.59 -9.87 -2.18
CA ILE A 130 2.03 -10.85 -1.18
C ILE A 130 0.88 -11.06 -0.19
N ASP A 131 0.30 -12.24 -0.17
CA ASP A 131 -0.81 -12.58 0.76
C ASP A 131 -0.44 -13.76 1.65
N ASP A 132 -0.70 -13.60 2.95
CA ASP A 132 -0.54 -14.62 4.01
C ASP A 132 0.88 -15.22 4.14
N GLN A 133 1.92 -14.40 3.92
CA GLN A 133 3.34 -14.78 3.97
C GLN A 133 4.06 -14.27 5.23
N THR A 134 3.32 -14.13 6.34
CA THR A 134 3.81 -13.50 7.58
C THR A 134 5.08 -14.15 8.14
N GLN A 135 5.24 -15.47 8.02
CA GLN A 135 6.43 -16.16 8.53
C GLN A 135 7.67 -15.87 7.68
N ALA A 136 7.51 -15.85 6.36
CA ALA A 136 8.59 -15.54 5.44
C ALA A 136 9.11 -14.10 5.65
N LEU A 137 8.23 -13.17 5.96
CA LEU A 137 8.59 -11.77 6.26
C LEU A 137 9.45 -11.60 7.52
N LYS A 138 9.67 -12.64 8.34
CA LYS A 138 10.63 -12.62 9.46
C LYS A 138 12.06 -12.90 9.01
N ASN A 139 12.26 -13.44 7.82
CA ASN A 139 13.60 -13.71 7.27
C ASN A 139 14.30 -12.41 6.86
N ASN A 140 15.48 -12.16 7.40
CA ASN A 140 16.22 -10.92 7.16
C ASN A 140 16.65 -10.74 5.70
N ALA A 141 16.97 -11.81 4.98
CA ALA A 141 17.35 -11.72 3.57
C ALA A 141 16.14 -11.31 2.71
N ILE A 142 14.97 -11.90 2.96
CA ILE A 142 13.70 -11.52 2.31
C ILE A 142 13.35 -10.06 2.63
N GLN A 143 13.48 -9.64 3.89
CA GLN A 143 13.23 -8.24 4.29
C GLN A 143 14.13 -7.26 3.55
N SER A 144 15.44 -7.58 3.46
CA SER A 144 16.43 -6.73 2.81
C SER A 144 16.12 -6.56 1.33
N LEU A 145 15.85 -7.66 0.62
CA LEU A 145 15.52 -7.62 -0.80
C LEU A 145 14.19 -6.91 -1.06
N LEU A 146 13.14 -7.25 -0.31
CA LEU A 146 11.84 -6.60 -0.45
C LEU A 146 11.91 -5.09 -0.16
N ARG A 147 12.71 -4.69 0.85
CA ARG A 147 12.98 -3.29 1.13
C ARG A 147 13.71 -2.61 -0.03
N HIS A 148 14.70 -3.26 -0.65
CA HIS A 148 15.39 -2.76 -1.83
C HIS A 148 14.39 -2.53 -2.98
N MET A 149 13.53 -3.50 -3.28
CA MET A 149 12.48 -3.38 -4.29
C MET A 149 11.53 -2.21 -4.01
N VAL A 150 11.08 -2.06 -2.75
CA VAL A 150 10.19 -0.96 -2.33
C VAL A 150 10.86 0.41 -2.45
N LEU A 151 12.13 0.55 -2.06
CA LEU A 151 12.85 1.81 -2.18
C LEU A 151 13.10 2.23 -3.64
N ASN A 152 13.25 1.26 -4.54
CA ASN A 152 13.44 1.47 -5.98
C ASN A 152 12.13 1.38 -6.79
N SER A 153 11.00 1.22 -6.10
CA SER A 153 9.69 0.93 -6.69
C SER A 153 9.27 1.92 -7.78
N ARG A 154 9.57 3.21 -7.62
CA ARG A 154 9.25 4.24 -8.62
C ARG A 154 10.06 4.06 -9.92
N HIS A 155 11.34 3.76 -9.80
CA HIS A 155 12.22 3.55 -10.96
C HIS A 155 11.85 2.27 -11.72
N LYS A 156 11.44 1.23 -10.99
CA LYS A 156 11.00 -0.06 -11.53
C LYS A 156 9.53 -0.08 -11.94
N ARG A 157 8.79 1.02 -11.75
CA ARG A 157 7.32 1.07 -11.88
C ARG A 157 6.64 -0.11 -11.18
N LEU A 158 7.17 -0.51 -10.05
CA LEU A 158 6.71 -1.63 -9.24
C LEU A 158 5.89 -1.15 -8.05
N SER A 159 4.60 -1.43 -8.05
CA SER A 159 3.79 -1.26 -6.84
C SER A 159 3.74 -2.56 -6.05
N VAL A 160 3.73 -2.46 -4.73
CA VAL A 160 3.73 -3.63 -3.83
C VAL A 160 2.52 -3.55 -2.92
N ILE A 161 1.77 -4.65 -2.81
CA ILE A 161 0.65 -4.80 -1.87
C ILE A 161 0.90 -6.01 -0.99
N ILE A 162 0.99 -5.80 0.32
CA ILE A 162 1.11 -6.89 1.30
C ILE A 162 -0.19 -7.00 2.10
N LEU A 163 -0.79 -8.19 2.08
CA LEU A 163 -1.92 -8.51 2.94
C LEU A 163 -1.41 -9.28 4.16
N THR A 164 -1.82 -8.84 5.36
CA THR A 164 -1.38 -9.45 6.61
C THR A 164 -2.52 -9.54 7.62
N GLN A 165 -2.42 -10.46 8.58
CA GLN A 165 -3.44 -10.61 9.62
C GLN A 165 -3.36 -9.51 10.67
N TYR A 166 -2.18 -8.95 10.92
CA TYR A 166 -1.95 -7.83 11.84
C TYR A 166 -0.74 -7.01 11.36
N LEU A 167 -0.79 -5.70 11.58
CA LEU A 167 0.19 -4.75 11.02
C LEU A 167 1.61 -5.03 11.52
N ASN A 168 1.76 -5.33 12.80
CA ASN A 168 3.07 -5.60 13.43
C ASN A 168 3.72 -6.92 12.96
N ALA A 169 3.05 -7.73 12.12
CA ALA A 169 3.66 -8.85 11.44
C ALA A 169 4.70 -8.41 10.39
N ILE A 170 4.54 -7.20 9.87
CA ILE A 170 5.49 -6.61 8.94
C ILE A 170 6.58 -5.90 9.75
N PRO A 171 7.86 -6.17 9.49
CA PRO A 171 8.97 -5.52 10.18
C PRO A 171 8.91 -3.99 10.09
N LEU A 172 9.23 -3.30 11.18
CA LEU A 172 9.15 -1.84 11.27
C LEU A 172 9.92 -1.13 10.16
N ALA A 173 11.12 -1.62 9.84
CA ALA A 173 11.97 -1.06 8.80
C ALA A 173 11.32 -1.11 7.40
N LEU A 174 10.47 -2.11 7.13
CA LEU A 174 9.72 -2.23 5.89
C LEU A 174 8.45 -1.38 5.94
N ARG A 175 7.64 -1.49 6.99
CA ARG A 175 6.35 -0.79 7.08
C ARG A 175 6.46 0.74 7.17
N LYS A 176 7.60 1.29 7.62
CA LYS A 176 7.89 2.74 7.55
C LYS A 176 7.98 3.29 6.13
N ASN A 177 8.14 2.43 5.12
CA ASN A 177 8.13 2.83 3.71
C ASN A 177 6.74 2.74 3.08
N ALA A 178 5.72 2.33 3.84
CA ALA A 178 4.36 2.28 3.32
C ALA A 178 3.88 3.68 2.93
N SER A 179 3.33 3.77 1.73
CA SER A 179 2.66 4.98 1.26
C SER A 179 1.18 4.99 1.63
N ASP A 180 0.62 3.79 1.78
CA ASP A 180 -0.80 3.58 2.05
C ASP A 180 -0.97 2.42 3.02
N VAL A 181 -1.88 2.59 3.98
CA VAL A 181 -2.25 1.53 4.92
C VAL A 181 -3.76 1.39 4.98
N VAL A 182 -4.24 0.17 4.85
CA VAL A 182 -5.66 -0.16 4.96
C VAL A 182 -5.87 -1.11 6.14
N LEU A 183 -6.64 -0.68 7.11
CA LEU A 183 -7.10 -1.52 8.21
C LEU A 183 -8.50 -2.04 7.90
N CYS A 184 -8.68 -3.37 7.88
CA CYS A 184 -9.95 -4.02 7.58
C CYS A 184 -10.76 -4.39 8.82
N ASN A 185 -10.26 -4.13 10.01
CA ASN A 185 -10.95 -4.20 11.29
C ASN A 185 -10.16 -3.43 12.34
N GLN A 186 -10.83 -3.05 13.42
CA GLN A 186 -10.15 -2.45 14.56
C GLN A 186 -9.22 -3.48 15.21
N PRO A 187 -7.92 -3.16 15.38
CA PRO A 187 -6.99 -4.02 16.10
C PRO A 187 -7.44 -4.22 17.55
N ARG A 188 -7.27 -5.43 18.05
CA ARG A 188 -7.64 -5.80 19.43
C ARG A 188 -6.47 -5.73 20.39
N ASN A 189 -5.27 -5.89 19.88
CA ASN A 189 -4.05 -5.89 20.66
C ASN A 189 -3.63 -4.46 20.96
N LYS A 190 -3.42 -4.13 22.25
CA LYS A 190 -3.01 -2.78 22.69
C LYS A 190 -1.72 -2.33 22.03
N LYS A 191 -0.72 -3.21 21.90
CA LYS A 191 0.57 -2.88 21.27
C LYS A 191 0.40 -2.52 19.79
N GLU A 192 -0.49 -3.21 19.08
CA GLU A 192 -0.78 -2.89 17.68
C GLU A 192 -1.55 -1.57 17.55
N LEU A 193 -2.53 -1.32 18.45
CA LEU A 193 -3.25 -0.05 18.53
C LEU A 193 -2.29 1.12 18.76
N ASP A 194 -1.39 1.00 19.74
CA ASP A 194 -0.40 2.02 20.05
C ASP A 194 0.50 2.28 18.82
N SER A 195 1.00 1.22 18.17
CA SER A 195 1.80 1.37 16.93
C SER A 195 1.05 2.08 15.81
N ILE A 196 -0.24 1.79 15.61
CA ILE A 196 -1.03 2.44 14.56
C ILE A 196 -1.22 3.92 14.84
N ILE A 197 -1.52 4.27 16.08
CA ILE A 197 -1.72 5.67 16.48
C ILE A 197 -0.41 6.45 16.36
N GLU A 198 0.70 5.92 16.87
CA GLU A 198 1.99 6.58 16.86
C GLU A 198 2.64 6.66 15.47
N GLU A 199 2.57 5.58 14.69
CA GLU A 199 3.29 5.49 13.41
C GLU A 199 2.52 6.07 12.23
N TYR A 200 1.17 6.03 12.25
CA TYR A 200 0.35 6.34 11.08
C TYR A 200 -0.69 7.44 11.30
N ILE A 201 -1.27 7.53 12.50
CA ILE A 201 -2.26 8.58 12.79
C ILE A 201 -1.55 9.86 13.23
N GLY A 202 -0.49 9.74 14.03
CA GLY A 202 0.34 10.89 14.44
C GLY A 202 -0.37 11.90 15.36
N LEU A 203 -1.52 11.53 15.91
CA LEU A 203 -2.28 12.32 16.87
C LEU A 203 -2.10 11.77 18.29
N ASP A 204 -2.57 12.52 19.29
CA ASP A 204 -2.62 12.00 20.64
C ASP A 204 -3.49 10.73 20.72
N LYS A 205 -3.23 9.91 21.74
CA LYS A 205 -3.87 8.60 21.88
C LYS A 205 -5.38 8.66 21.97
N ALA A 206 -5.95 9.70 22.60
CA ALA A 206 -7.39 9.84 22.77
C ALA A 206 -8.07 10.09 21.42
N LYS A 207 -7.55 11.05 20.65
CA LYS A 207 -8.02 11.36 19.28
C LYS A 207 -7.83 10.18 18.33
N GLY A 208 -6.68 9.51 18.39
CA GLY A 208 -6.44 8.30 17.59
C GLY A 208 -7.44 7.19 17.87
N MET A 209 -7.76 6.95 19.13
CA MET A 209 -8.79 5.97 19.52
C MET A 209 -10.19 6.39 19.08
N GLU A 210 -10.51 7.66 19.06
CA GLU A 210 -11.78 8.16 18.56
C GLU A 210 -11.94 7.90 17.06
N ILE A 211 -10.91 8.19 16.26
CA ILE A 211 -10.88 7.88 14.82
C ILE A 211 -11.13 6.39 14.58
N LEU A 212 -10.43 5.52 15.31
CA LEU A 212 -10.59 4.07 15.17
C LEU A 212 -12.01 3.62 15.53
N ARG A 213 -12.59 4.13 16.62
CA ARG A 213 -13.99 3.83 17.01
C ARG A 213 -14.99 4.36 15.97
N TYR A 214 -14.76 5.55 15.41
CA TYR A 214 -15.60 6.10 14.37
C TYR A 214 -15.56 5.29 13.08
N CYS A 215 -14.40 4.80 12.71
CA CYS A 215 -14.21 4.04 11.47
C CYS A 215 -14.84 2.65 11.51
N PHE A 216 -14.76 1.93 12.63
CA PHE A 216 -15.16 0.51 12.71
C PHE A 216 -16.51 0.31 13.42
N LYS A 217 -17.59 0.86 12.84
CA LYS A 217 -18.96 0.72 13.37
C LYS A 217 -19.67 -0.55 12.90
N LYS A 218 -19.30 -1.04 11.72
CA LYS A 218 -19.94 -2.20 11.08
C LYS A 218 -18.89 -3.21 10.63
N LYS A 219 -19.31 -4.46 10.48
CA LYS A 219 -18.47 -5.50 9.85
C LYS A 219 -18.06 -5.06 8.44
N TYR A 220 -16.78 -5.27 8.10
CA TYR A 220 -16.15 -4.86 6.84
C TYR A 220 -15.94 -3.36 6.66
N ASP A 221 -16.18 -2.53 7.66
CA ASP A 221 -15.69 -1.16 7.64
C ASP A 221 -14.15 -1.15 7.57
N LYS A 222 -13.61 -0.14 6.91
CA LYS A 222 -12.17 0.02 6.69
C LYS A 222 -11.73 1.43 7.03
N LEU A 223 -10.54 1.54 7.60
CA LEU A 223 -9.79 2.79 7.64
C LEU A 223 -8.72 2.73 6.56
N ILE A 224 -8.78 3.63 5.61
CA ILE A 224 -7.76 3.80 4.57
C ILE A 224 -6.96 5.06 4.92
N MET A 225 -5.64 4.93 4.96
CA MET A 225 -4.70 5.99 5.28
C MET A 225 -3.77 6.18 4.10
N ASN A 226 -3.82 7.35 3.47
CA ASN A 226 -2.83 7.79 2.50
C ASN A 226 -1.80 8.65 3.25
N LEU A 227 -0.57 8.16 3.35
CA LEU A 227 0.49 8.72 4.19
C LEU A 227 1.38 9.71 3.44
N THR A 228 1.27 9.77 2.12
CA THR A 228 2.19 10.52 1.26
C THR A 228 1.53 11.64 0.48
N HIS A 229 0.34 12.06 0.91
CA HIS A 229 -0.33 13.21 0.31
C HIS A 229 0.44 14.50 0.65
N HIS A 230 0.50 15.47 -0.28
CA HIS A 230 1.28 16.71 -0.14
C HIS A 230 0.82 17.59 1.05
N ASP A 231 -0.47 17.55 1.39
CA ASP A 231 -1.05 18.28 2.54
C ASP A 231 -0.96 17.48 3.86
N GLY A 232 -0.14 16.43 3.90
CA GLY A 232 -0.04 15.53 5.03
C GLY A 232 -0.96 14.30 4.92
N PRO A 233 -0.88 13.37 5.89
CA PRO A 233 -1.65 12.14 5.86
C PRO A 233 -3.15 12.38 5.75
N GLN A 234 -3.81 11.62 4.88
CA GLN A 234 -5.25 11.67 4.68
C GLN A 234 -5.91 10.36 5.10
N TYR A 235 -7.07 10.47 5.73
CA TYR A 235 -7.80 9.35 6.34
C TYR A 235 -9.18 9.22 5.72
N TYR A 236 -9.61 7.98 5.49
CA TYR A 236 -10.91 7.69 4.89
C TYR A 236 -11.57 6.54 5.64
N ARG A 237 -12.85 6.71 5.98
CA ARG A 237 -13.70 5.58 6.37
C ARG A 237 -14.34 5.00 5.13
N ASN A 238 -14.00 3.76 4.81
CA ASN A 238 -14.32 3.14 3.52
C ASN A 238 -13.76 4.01 2.38
N PHE A 239 -14.60 4.80 1.70
CA PHE A 239 -14.18 5.70 0.62
C PHE A 239 -14.48 7.17 0.93
N ASN A 240 -15.01 7.47 2.12
CA ASN A 240 -15.37 8.82 2.54
C ASN A 240 -14.23 9.46 3.30
N LYS A 241 -13.76 10.61 2.84
CA LYS A 241 -12.69 11.38 3.50
C LYS A 241 -13.15 11.80 4.89
N LEU A 242 -12.27 11.62 5.86
CA LEU A 242 -12.46 12.16 7.22
C LEU A 242 -11.91 13.57 7.25
N VAL A 243 -12.69 14.48 7.79
CA VAL A 243 -12.30 15.88 8.03
C VAL A 243 -12.35 16.08 9.54
N PHE A 244 -11.27 16.61 10.10
CA PHE A 244 -11.17 16.94 11.52
C PHE A 244 -11.38 18.44 11.65
N SER A 245 -12.48 18.86 12.30
CA SER A 245 -12.64 20.24 12.78
C SER A 245 -12.01 20.32 14.17
N GLU A 246 -11.22 21.37 14.42
CA GLU A 246 -10.88 21.72 15.79
C GLU A 246 -12.18 22.12 16.47
N ASP A 247 -12.49 21.52 17.63
CA ASP A 247 -13.57 22.02 18.46
C ASP A 247 -13.20 23.44 18.86
N GLU A 248 -13.99 24.42 18.44
CA GLU A 248 -13.93 25.74 19.04
C GLU A 248 -14.21 25.54 20.54
N GLU A 249 -13.16 25.68 21.34
CA GLU A 249 -13.32 25.73 22.80
C GLU A 249 -14.35 26.84 23.12
N LYS A 250 -15.56 26.42 23.51
CA LYS A 250 -16.57 27.29 24.09
C LYS A 250 -16.34 27.41 25.57
#